data_a9a5ac5e58081d56263cbf105afa57f7
#
_entry.id   a9a5ac5e58081d56263cbf105afa57f7
#
_cell.length_a   1.000
_cell.length_b   1.000
_cell.length_c   1.000
_cell.angle_alpha   90.00
_cell.angle_beta   90.00
_cell.angle_gamma   90.00
#
_symmetry.space_group_name_H-M   'P 1'
#
loop_
_entity.id
_entity.type
_entity.pdbx_description
1 polymer ?
#
loop_
_entity_poly.entity_id
_entity_poly.type
_entity_poly.pdbx_seq_one_letter_code
_entity_poly.pdbx_strand_id
1 'polypeptide(L)'
;MEPTPPADERILRAALQRFAVEGLRAPLRAVAQDAGVSAGLIIHHYGSREKLLEACDRRALQITRENKREVLTGGSAAMLAQLAEIARFAPVVGYVLRRLQAGGPLAQQLVGDFVADALVYLAEGEEAGLISPSRDPEARARMLTEMALGALVLHMPSQRDRLDLVGLAIWLRSFTDSLVAPVLELYTTPLLTDASLLDAYLAAAPPGDATAPKEGTPS
;
A
#
# COMPACT_ATOMS: atom_id res chain seq x y z
N MET A 1 12.68 -18.06 24.98
CA MET A 1 13.47 -16.94 24.41
C MET A 1 13.29 -17.03 22.91
N GLU A 2 12.54 -16.10 22.31
CA GLU A 2 12.37 -16.09 20.84
C GLU A 2 13.73 -15.87 20.17
N PRO A 3 14.01 -16.57 19.06
CA PRO A 3 15.26 -16.37 18.33
C PRO A 3 15.33 -14.94 17.80
N THR A 4 16.48 -14.31 17.94
CA THR A 4 16.71 -12.96 17.37
C THR A 4 16.53 -13.03 15.84
N PRO A 5 15.69 -12.16 15.25
CA PRO A 5 15.48 -12.15 13.79
C PRO A 5 16.81 -12.00 13.02
N PRO A 6 16.88 -12.54 11.80
CA PRO A 6 18.04 -12.36 10.91
C PRO A 6 18.40 -10.88 10.71
N ALA A 7 19.68 -10.61 10.39
CA ALA A 7 20.16 -9.22 10.29
C ALA A 7 19.45 -8.40 9.22
N ASP A 8 19.15 -9.00 8.07
CA ASP A 8 18.41 -8.40 6.97
C ASP A 8 16.99 -7.99 7.38
N GLU A 9 16.28 -8.84 8.11
CA GLU A 9 14.94 -8.52 8.63
C GLU A 9 14.97 -7.37 9.65
N ARG A 10 15.97 -7.36 10.55
CA ARG A 10 16.17 -6.25 11.50
C ARG A 10 16.46 -4.95 10.77
N ILE A 11 17.31 -5.00 9.73
CA ILE A 11 17.64 -3.83 8.89
C ILE A 11 16.39 -3.30 8.19
N LEU A 12 15.58 -4.16 7.55
CA LEU A 12 14.36 -3.74 6.84
C LEU A 12 13.35 -3.11 7.79
N ARG A 13 13.13 -3.70 8.96
CA ARG A 13 12.23 -3.15 9.97
C ARG A 13 12.71 -1.78 10.45
N ALA A 14 13.99 -1.65 10.79
CA ALA A 14 14.59 -0.38 11.22
C ALA A 14 14.53 0.67 10.10
N ALA A 15 14.80 0.27 8.83
CA ALA A 15 14.74 1.15 7.68
C ALA A 15 13.33 1.70 7.44
N LEU A 16 12.31 0.84 7.46
CA LEU A 16 10.90 1.26 7.31
C LEU A 16 10.52 2.28 8.38
N GLN A 17 10.84 2.02 9.65
CA GLN A 17 10.57 2.95 10.74
C GLN A 17 11.33 4.27 10.60
N ARG A 18 12.64 4.21 10.33
CA ARG A 18 13.49 5.40 10.22
C ARG A 18 13.10 6.27 9.03
N PHE A 19 12.85 5.66 7.88
CA PHE A 19 12.43 6.37 6.68
C PHE A 19 11.00 6.95 6.82
N ALA A 20 10.10 6.27 7.50
CA ALA A 20 8.80 6.84 7.86
C ALA A 20 8.97 8.11 8.71
N VAL A 21 9.76 8.05 9.78
CA VAL A 21 9.92 9.14 10.75
C VAL A 21 10.70 10.33 10.17
N GLU A 22 11.89 10.09 9.62
CA GLU A 22 12.86 11.14 9.24
C GLU A 22 12.90 11.40 7.73
N GLY A 23 12.08 10.65 6.96
CA GLY A 23 12.07 10.75 5.49
C GLY A 23 13.14 9.89 4.82
N LEU A 24 13.02 9.76 3.48
CA LEU A 24 13.81 8.83 2.68
C LEU A 24 15.32 9.14 2.65
N ARG A 25 15.71 10.35 3.10
CA ARG A 25 17.11 10.78 3.19
C ARG A 25 17.76 10.51 4.55
N ALA A 26 17.05 9.87 5.50
CA ALA A 26 17.60 9.53 6.81
C ALA A 26 18.96 8.82 6.69
N PRO A 27 19.95 9.12 7.54
CA PRO A 27 21.29 8.54 7.44
C PRO A 27 21.28 7.03 7.64
N LEU A 28 22.00 6.25 6.80
CA LEU A 28 22.10 4.80 6.96
C LEU A 28 22.73 4.40 8.30
N ARG A 29 23.58 5.24 8.88
CA ARG A 29 24.13 5.02 10.24
C ARG A 29 23.03 4.99 11.31
N ALA A 30 21.97 5.80 11.14
CA ALA A 30 20.85 5.78 12.08
C ALA A 30 20.03 4.50 11.93
N VAL A 31 19.80 4.05 10.67
CA VAL A 31 19.18 2.74 10.41
C VAL A 31 19.99 1.60 11.00
N ALA A 32 21.33 1.63 10.86
CA ALA A 32 22.23 0.63 11.40
C ALA A 32 22.17 0.57 12.94
N GLN A 33 22.14 1.74 13.58
CA GLN A 33 22.00 1.85 15.04
C GLN A 33 20.69 1.21 15.52
N ASP A 34 19.57 1.53 14.86
CA ASP A 34 18.25 0.96 15.23
C ASP A 34 18.18 -0.55 14.99
N ALA A 35 18.85 -1.05 13.95
CA ALA A 35 18.92 -2.47 13.63
C ALA A 35 19.90 -3.27 14.51
N GLY A 36 20.72 -2.57 15.30
CA GLY A 36 21.81 -3.21 16.08
C GLY A 36 22.88 -3.84 15.19
N VAL A 37 23.25 -3.15 14.08
CA VAL A 37 24.27 -3.60 13.12
C VAL A 37 25.24 -2.47 12.77
N SER A 38 26.31 -2.78 12.01
CA SER A 38 27.17 -1.74 11.44
C SER A 38 26.58 -1.17 10.15
N ALA A 39 26.87 0.10 9.83
CA ALA A 39 26.47 0.68 8.53
C ALA A 39 27.11 -0.07 7.34
N GLY A 40 28.34 -0.61 7.53
CA GLY A 40 29.00 -1.45 6.54
C GLY A 40 28.24 -2.73 6.23
N LEU A 41 27.56 -3.34 7.22
CA LEU A 41 26.72 -4.51 7.01
C LEU A 41 25.49 -4.18 6.15
N ILE A 42 24.88 -3.00 6.31
CA ILE A 42 23.78 -2.56 5.43
C ILE A 42 24.27 -2.46 3.98
N ILE A 43 25.43 -1.84 3.76
CA ILE A 43 26.01 -1.73 2.40
C ILE A 43 26.40 -3.11 1.85
N HIS A 44 26.90 -4.00 2.70
CA HIS A 44 27.21 -5.39 2.29
C HIS A 44 25.95 -6.14 1.83
N HIS A 45 24.80 -6.01 2.54
CA HIS A 45 23.56 -6.71 2.18
C HIS A 45 22.82 -6.09 1.00
N TYR A 46 22.76 -4.77 0.93
CA TYR A 46 21.91 -4.06 -0.03
C TYR A 46 22.69 -3.33 -1.13
N GLY A 47 23.99 -3.10 -0.96
CA GLY A 47 24.85 -2.41 -1.93
C GLY A 47 24.71 -0.88 -1.89
N SER A 48 23.49 -0.34 -1.94
CA SER A 48 23.24 1.09 -1.92
C SER A 48 21.99 1.46 -1.13
N ARG A 49 21.80 2.78 -0.88
CA ARG A 49 20.58 3.32 -0.28
C ARG A 49 19.36 3.03 -1.16
N GLU A 50 19.49 3.21 -2.47
CA GLU A 50 18.43 3.01 -3.44
C GLU A 50 17.93 1.56 -3.40
N LYS A 51 18.84 0.59 -3.36
CA LYS A 51 18.49 -0.82 -3.23
C LYS A 51 17.88 -1.18 -1.86
N LEU A 52 18.28 -0.48 -0.80
CA LEU A 52 17.59 -0.62 0.50
C LEU A 52 16.17 -0.06 0.44
N LEU A 53 15.95 1.07 -0.25
CA LEU A 53 14.61 1.61 -0.47
C LEU A 53 13.74 0.68 -1.32
N GLU A 54 14.28 0.10 -2.39
CA GLU A 54 13.59 -0.94 -3.18
C GLU A 54 13.23 -2.17 -2.33
N ALA A 55 14.12 -2.58 -1.42
CA ALA A 55 13.81 -3.66 -0.49
C ALA A 55 12.72 -3.29 0.51
N CYS A 56 12.68 -2.04 0.97
CA CYS A 56 11.59 -1.52 1.79
C CYS A 56 10.27 -1.46 1.00
N ASP A 57 10.29 -1.06 -0.27
CA ASP A 57 9.12 -1.07 -1.15
C ASP A 57 8.55 -2.49 -1.26
N ARG A 58 9.40 -3.48 -1.59
CA ARG A 58 8.98 -4.90 -1.64
C ARG A 58 8.41 -5.40 -0.32
N ARG A 59 9.00 -5.01 0.81
CA ARG A 59 8.49 -5.42 2.13
C ARG A 59 7.15 -4.79 2.46
N ALA A 60 6.95 -3.52 2.12
CA ALA A 60 5.67 -2.84 2.30
C ALA A 60 4.56 -3.49 1.46
N LEU A 61 4.85 -3.82 0.19
CA LEU A 61 3.95 -4.55 -0.70
C LEU A 61 3.60 -5.93 -0.12
N GLN A 62 4.62 -6.69 0.31
CA GLN A 62 4.41 -8.02 0.90
C GLN A 62 3.49 -7.96 2.12
N ILE A 63 3.75 -7.03 3.06
CA ILE A 63 2.91 -6.86 4.26
C ILE A 63 1.47 -6.51 3.87
N THR A 64 1.28 -5.64 2.88
CA THR A 64 -0.06 -5.26 2.41
C THR A 64 -0.77 -6.43 1.76
N ARG A 65 -0.09 -7.21 0.92
CA ARG A 65 -0.64 -8.39 0.25
C ARG A 65 -1.05 -9.45 1.25
N GLU A 66 -0.16 -9.80 2.21
CA GLU A 66 -0.42 -10.77 3.26
C GLU A 66 -1.67 -10.38 4.07
N ASN A 67 -1.77 -9.09 4.44
CA ASN A 67 -2.91 -8.56 5.17
C ASN A 67 -4.22 -8.68 4.35
N LYS A 68 -4.21 -8.31 3.07
CA LYS A 68 -5.39 -8.41 2.21
C LYS A 68 -5.84 -9.85 2.01
N ARG A 69 -4.91 -10.78 1.79
CA ARG A 69 -5.21 -12.21 1.68
C ARG A 69 -5.82 -12.77 2.96
N GLU A 70 -5.24 -12.44 4.12
CA GLU A 70 -5.75 -12.89 5.41
C GLU A 70 -7.20 -12.44 5.64
N VAL A 71 -7.54 -11.20 5.29
CA VAL A 71 -8.91 -10.70 5.38
C VAL A 71 -9.84 -11.45 4.41
N LEU A 72 -9.42 -11.63 3.15
CA LEU A 72 -10.24 -12.31 2.14
C LEU A 72 -10.49 -13.79 2.49
N THR A 73 -9.47 -14.52 2.96
CA THR A 73 -9.60 -15.93 3.27
C THR A 73 -10.19 -16.21 4.65
N GLY A 74 -9.94 -15.34 5.62
CA GLY A 74 -10.41 -15.49 7.00
C GLY A 74 -11.75 -14.83 7.30
N GLY A 75 -12.33 -14.11 6.33
CA GLY A 75 -13.66 -13.50 6.44
C GLY A 75 -13.76 -12.43 7.53
N SER A 76 -14.97 -12.27 8.09
CA SER A 76 -15.29 -11.22 9.05
C SER A 76 -14.45 -11.29 10.34
N ALA A 77 -14.11 -12.48 10.82
CA ALA A 77 -13.28 -12.63 12.01
C ALA A 77 -11.85 -12.13 11.80
N ALA A 78 -11.23 -12.48 10.69
CA ALA A 78 -9.91 -11.98 10.32
C ALA A 78 -9.92 -10.47 10.09
N MET A 79 -10.95 -9.94 9.43
CA MET A 79 -11.13 -8.51 9.24
C MET A 79 -11.18 -7.76 10.59
N LEU A 80 -11.99 -8.22 11.54
CA LEU A 80 -12.09 -7.59 12.86
C LEU A 80 -10.76 -7.68 13.64
N ALA A 81 -10.05 -8.81 13.57
CA ALA A 81 -8.73 -8.96 14.17
C ALA A 81 -7.72 -7.97 13.56
N GLN A 82 -7.70 -7.82 12.25
CA GLN A 82 -6.84 -6.87 11.54
C GLN A 82 -7.16 -5.42 11.92
N LEU A 83 -8.43 -5.06 12.04
CA LEU A 83 -8.85 -3.73 12.48
C LEU A 83 -8.41 -3.44 13.92
N ALA A 84 -8.44 -4.43 14.80
CA ALA A 84 -7.93 -4.28 16.17
C ALA A 84 -6.43 -3.98 16.21
N GLU A 85 -5.66 -4.55 15.28
CA GLU A 85 -4.21 -4.43 15.19
C GLU A 85 -3.73 -3.37 14.17
N ILE A 86 -4.63 -2.56 13.60
CA ILE A 86 -4.31 -1.63 12.50
C ILE A 86 -3.16 -0.68 12.82
N ALA A 87 -3.01 -0.29 14.08
CA ALA A 87 -1.95 0.61 14.55
C ALA A 87 -0.53 0.07 14.30
N ARG A 88 -0.35 -1.27 14.24
CA ARG A 88 0.95 -1.91 13.95
C ARG A 88 1.49 -1.58 12.56
N PHE A 89 0.61 -1.19 11.64
CA PHE A 89 0.99 -0.83 10.27
C PHE A 89 1.47 0.62 10.12
N ALA A 90 1.44 1.43 11.19
CA ALA A 90 1.87 2.83 11.13
C ALA A 90 3.26 3.03 10.50
N PRO A 91 4.30 2.21 10.78
CA PRO A 91 5.59 2.37 10.11
C PRO A 91 5.53 2.14 8.60
N VAL A 92 4.78 1.12 8.15
CA VAL A 92 4.62 0.81 6.73
C VAL A 92 3.82 1.91 6.04
N VAL A 93 2.70 2.33 6.62
CA VAL A 93 1.88 3.44 6.11
C VAL A 93 2.69 4.73 6.05
N GLY A 94 3.43 5.07 7.11
CA GLY A 94 4.31 6.23 7.13
C GLY A 94 5.38 6.18 6.04
N TYR A 95 6.00 5.04 5.82
CA TYR A 95 6.96 4.83 4.75
C TYR A 95 6.34 5.04 3.36
N VAL A 96 5.21 4.38 3.08
CA VAL A 96 4.48 4.53 1.81
C VAL A 96 4.11 5.99 1.55
N LEU A 97 3.59 6.69 2.56
CA LEU A 97 3.28 8.12 2.46
C LEU A 97 4.51 8.95 2.10
N ARG A 98 5.69 8.69 2.72
CA ARG A 98 6.95 9.36 2.36
C ARG A 98 7.36 9.09 0.91
N ARG A 99 7.13 7.86 0.42
CA ARG A 99 7.40 7.49 -0.98
C ARG A 99 6.48 8.25 -1.93
N LEU A 100 5.18 8.31 -1.65
CA LEU A 100 4.20 9.04 -2.46
C LEU A 100 4.48 10.55 -2.46
N GLN A 101 4.82 11.13 -1.30
CA GLN A 101 5.18 12.55 -1.18
C GLN A 101 6.46 12.92 -1.94
N ALA A 102 7.43 12.02 -2.04
CA ALA A 102 8.64 12.24 -2.81
C ALA A 102 8.37 12.33 -4.31
N GLY A 103 7.27 11.73 -4.78
CA GLY A 103 6.87 11.75 -6.19
C GLY A 103 7.87 11.07 -7.13
N GLY A 104 7.74 11.40 -8.42
CA GLY A 104 8.66 10.92 -9.46
C GLY A 104 8.48 9.44 -9.85
N PRO A 105 9.39 8.92 -10.72
CA PRO A 105 9.23 7.57 -11.30
C PRO A 105 9.14 6.46 -10.26
N LEU A 106 9.89 6.55 -9.15
CA LEU A 106 9.88 5.52 -8.11
C LEU A 106 8.56 5.48 -7.33
N ALA A 107 7.89 6.62 -7.13
CA ALA A 107 6.57 6.64 -6.53
C ALA A 107 5.51 6.05 -7.49
N GLN A 108 5.61 6.37 -8.77
CA GLN A 108 4.75 5.79 -9.81
C GLN A 108 4.92 4.28 -9.91
N GLN A 109 6.17 3.80 -9.86
CA GLN A 109 6.46 2.37 -9.84
C GLN A 109 5.82 1.69 -8.62
N LEU A 110 5.97 2.27 -7.42
CA LEU A 110 5.35 1.71 -6.20
C LEU A 110 3.81 1.63 -6.33
N VAL A 111 3.17 2.65 -6.91
CA VAL A 111 1.72 2.62 -7.19
C VAL A 111 1.39 1.50 -8.18
N GLY A 112 2.17 1.36 -9.26
CA GLY A 112 2.03 0.27 -10.24
C GLY A 112 2.15 -1.11 -9.61
N ASP A 113 3.11 -1.29 -8.72
CA ASP A 113 3.32 -2.54 -7.98
C ASP A 113 2.13 -2.84 -7.04
N PHE A 114 1.56 -1.82 -6.37
CA PHE A 114 0.31 -1.99 -5.60
C PHE A 114 -0.88 -2.38 -6.48
N VAL A 115 -0.99 -1.84 -7.69
CA VAL A 115 -2.03 -2.22 -8.66
C VAL A 115 -1.85 -3.67 -9.10
N ALA A 116 -0.61 -4.08 -9.42
CA ALA A 116 -0.32 -5.46 -9.79
C ALA A 116 -0.65 -6.45 -8.67
N ASP A 117 -0.32 -6.11 -7.41
CA ASP A 117 -0.69 -6.91 -6.25
C ASP A 117 -2.21 -6.95 -6.06
N ALA A 118 -2.90 -5.83 -6.27
CA ALA A 118 -4.36 -5.76 -6.17
C ALA A 118 -5.03 -6.67 -7.20
N LEU A 119 -4.54 -6.71 -8.44
CA LEU A 119 -5.03 -7.61 -9.48
C LEU A 119 -4.96 -9.08 -9.03
N VAL A 120 -3.85 -9.48 -8.40
CA VAL A 120 -3.66 -10.86 -7.93
C VAL A 120 -4.66 -11.22 -6.82
N TYR A 121 -4.71 -10.45 -5.72
CA TYR A 121 -5.58 -10.83 -4.60
C TYR A 121 -7.07 -10.65 -4.92
N LEU A 122 -7.45 -9.75 -5.86
CA LEU A 122 -8.82 -9.64 -6.34
C LEU A 122 -9.22 -10.86 -7.16
N ALA A 123 -8.33 -11.36 -8.03
CA ALA A 123 -8.56 -12.58 -8.79
C ALA A 123 -8.71 -13.80 -7.85
N GLU A 124 -7.85 -13.94 -6.83
CA GLU A 124 -7.99 -14.96 -5.79
C GLU A 124 -9.35 -14.86 -5.06
N GLY A 125 -9.82 -13.64 -4.79
CA GLY A 125 -11.14 -13.40 -4.18
C GLY A 125 -12.31 -13.76 -5.11
N GLU A 126 -12.17 -13.56 -6.43
CA GLU A 126 -13.15 -14.00 -7.43
C GLU A 126 -13.22 -15.52 -7.51
N GLU A 127 -12.08 -16.20 -7.57
CA GLU A 127 -11.99 -17.67 -7.58
C GLU A 127 -12.59 -18.29 -6.31
N ALA A 128 -12.43 -17.62 -5.16
CA ALA A 128 -13.03 -18.03 -3.89
C ALA A 128 -14.53 -17.70 -3.78
N GLY A 129 -15.13 -17.01 -4.75
CA GLY A 129 -16.53 -16.59 -4.73
C GLY A 129 -16.84 -15.47 -3.75
N LEU A 130 -15.82 -14.73 -3.26
CA LEU A 130 -15.96 -13.63 -2.31
C LEU A 130 -16.07 -12.27 -3.01
N ILE A 131 -15.61 -12.18 -4.24
CA ILE A 131 -15.61 -10.96 -5.06
C ILE A 131 -16.34 -11.26 -6.37
N SER A 132 -17.22 -10.36 -6.78
CA SER A 132 -17.91 -10.47 -8.07
C SER A 132 -16.92 -10.23 -9.22
N PRO A 133 -17.03 -10.99 -10.34
CA PRO A 133 -16.20 -10.80 -11.52
C PRO A 133 -16.26 -9.37 -12.06
N SER A 134 -15.14 -8.87 -12.56
CA SER A 134 -15.05 -7.56 -13.21
C SER A 134 -15.05 -7.71 -14.73
N ARG A 135 -15.63 -6.72 -15.42
CA ARG A 135 -15.51 -6.57 -16.88
C ARG A 135 -14.09 -6.18 -17.29
N ASP A 136 -13.43 -5.39 -16.45
CA ASP A 136 -12.05 -4.95 -16.61
C ASP A 136 -11.34 -5.06 -15.26
N PRO A 137 -10.70 -6.21 -14.97
CA PRO A 137 -10.00 -6.46 -13.73
C PRO A 137 -8.85 -5.49 -13.48
N GLU A 138 -8.12 -5.07 -14.53
CA GLU A 138 -6.98 -4.17 -14.42
C GLU A 138 -7.44 -2.76 -14.03
N ALA A 139 -8.45 -2.21 -14.74
CA ALA A 139 -9.00 -0.90 -14.41
C ALA A 139 -9.61 -0.89 -12.99
N ARG A 140 -10.31 -1.97 -12.59
CA ARG A 140 -10.83 -2.11 -11.23
C ARG A 140 -9.72 -2.12 -10.18
N ALA A 141 -8.66 -2.91 -10.38
CA ALA A 141 -7.53 -2.98 -9.45
C ALA A 141 -6.85 -1.61 -9.32
N ARG A 142 -6.64 -0.91 -10.44
CA ARG A 142 -6.08 0.44 -10.47
C ARG A 142 -6.96 1.42 -9.70
N MET A 143 -8.25 1.49 -10.02
CA MET A 143 -9.18 2.42 -9.37
C MET A 143 -9.24 2.20 -7.86
N LEU A 144 -9.36 0.95 -7.38
CA LEU A 144 -9.40 0.64 -5.96
C LEU A 144 -8.10 1.02 -5.24
N THR A 145 -6.96 0.79 -5.88
CA THR A 145 -5.65 1.18 -5.35
C THR A 145 -5.50 2.69 -5.24
N GLU A 146 -5.85 3.41 -6.31
CA GLU A 146 -5.76 4.87 -6.35
C GLU A 146 -6.72 5.52 -5.35
N MET A 147 -7.94 5.01 -5.18
CA MET A 147 -8.88 5.46 -4.16
C MET A 147 -8.31 5.26 -2.74
N ALA A 148 -7.75 4.09 -2.45
CA ALA A 148 -7.19 3.79 -1.12
C ALA A 148 -5.97 4.65 -0.80
N LEU A 149 -5.02 4.79 -1.75
CA LEU A 149 -3.83 5.62 -1.58
C LEU A 149 -4.19 7.11 -1.55
N GLY A 150 -5.14 7.54 -2.39
CA GLY A 150 -5.65 8.91 -2.42
C GLY A 150 -6.31 9.30 -1.10
N ALA A 151 -7.13 8.43 -0.53
CA ALA A 151 -7.74 8.66 0.78
C ALA A 151 -6.67 8.82 1.88
N LEU A 152 -5.63 7.98 1.88
CA LEU A 152 -4.50 8.12 2.81
C LEU A 152 -3.80 9.47 2.66
N VAL A 153 -3.49 9.89 1.43
CA VAL A 153 -2.78 11.15 1.15
C VAL A 153 -3.61 12.37 1.53
N LEU A 154 -4.91 12.36 1.20
CA LEU A 154 -5.82 13.48 1.46
C LEU A 154 -6.07 13.72 2.95
N HIS A 155 -6.10 12.67 3.76
CA HIS A 155 -6.45 12.75 5.18
C HIS A 155 -5.24 12.68 6.11
N MET A 156 -4.04 12.54 5.55
CA MET A 156 -2.82 12.45 6.36
C MET A 156 -2.60 13.71 7.20
N PRO A 157 -2.26 13.57 8.48
CA PRO A 157 -1.85 14.71 9.31
C PRO A 157 -0.68 15.47 8.68
N SER A 158 -0.77 16.80 8.64
CA SER A 158 0.28 17.66 8.09
C SER A 158 1.53 17.61 8.98
N GLN A 159 2.47 16.72 8.65
CA GLN A 159 3.78 16.61 9.32
C GLN A 159 4.89 16.72 8.27
N ARG A 160 5.48 17.92 8.15
CA ARG A 160 6.44 18.21 7.08
C ARG A 160 7.82 17.61 7.31
N ASP A 161 8.36 17.67 8.52
CA ASP A 161 9.77 17.34 8.78
C ASP A 161 9.98 15.98 9.47
N ARG A 162 9.26 15.69 10.54
CA ARG A 162 9.38 14.43 11.27
C ARG A 162 8.01 13.86 11.60
N LEU A 163 7.80 12.60 11.22
CA LEU A 163 6.53 11.91 11.45
C LEU A 163 6.56 11.28 12.84
N ASP A 164 5.53 11.58 13.65
CA ASP A 164 5.32 10.88 14.92
C ASP A 164 4.57 9.57 14.68
N LEU A 165 5.24 8.43 14.88
CA LEU A 165 4.63 7.11 14.67
C LEU A 165 3.51 6.80 15.66
N VAL A 166 3.57 7.35 16.87
CA VAL A 166 2.51 7.15 17.88
C VAL A 166 1.25 7.92 17.44
N GLY A 167 1.41 9.19 17.09
CA GLY A 167 0.33 10.00 16.54
C GLY A 167 -0.22 9.43 15.24
N LEU A 168 0.66 8.88 14.37
CA LEU A 168 0.24 8.22 13.13
C LEU A 168 -0.57 6.94 13.42
N ALA A 169 -0.19 6.15 14.41
CA ALA A 169 -0.92 4.95 14.81
C ALA A 169 -2.34 5.29 15.33
N ILE A 170 -2.45 6.33 16.16
CA ILE A 170 -3.74 6.83 16.66
C ILE A 170 -4.59 7.34 15.50
N TRP A 171 -4.01 8.16 14.63
CA TRP A 171 -4.69 8.67 13.45
C TRP A 171 -5.15 7.55 12.52
N LEU A 172 -4.28 6.57 12.23
CA LEU A 172 -4.59 5.44 11.35
C LEU A 172 -5.79 4.65 11.87
N ARG A 173 -5.87 4.45 13.18
CA ARG A 173 -7.03 3.80 13.79
C ARG A 173 -8.30 4.63 13.57
N SER A 174 -8.29 5.92 13.94
CA SER A 174 -9.44 6.80 13.76
C SER A 174 -9.86 6.93 12.29
N PHE A 175 -8.89 7.02 11.37
CA PHE A 175 -9.12 7.06 9.94
C PHE A 175 -9.79 5.76 9.44
N THR A 176 -9.27 4.61 9.85
CA THR A 176 -9.84 3.31 9.50
C THR A 176 -11.25 3.16 10.05
N ASP A 177 -11.48 3.49 11.32
CA ASP A 177 -12.80 3.41 11.96
C ASP A 177 -13.83 4.28 11.21
N SER A 178 -13.42 5.42 10.66
CA SER A 178 -14.31 6.32 9.90
C SER A 178 -14.62 5.82 8.48
N LEU A 179 -13.76 5.00 7.88
CA LEU A 179 -13.89 4.58 6.48
C LEU A 179 -14.44 3.17 6.29
N VAL A 180 -14.22 2.27 7.24
CA VAL A 180 -14.54 0.84 7.04
C VAL A 180 -16.02 0.63 6.73
N ALA A 181 -16.91 1.20 7.52
CA ALA A 181 -18.34 1.01 7.30
C ALA A 181 -18.83 1.61 5.96
N PRO A 182 -18.53 2.87 5.61
CA PRO A 182 -18.88 3.43 4.30
C PRO A 182 -18.29 2.66 3.11
N VAL A 183 -17.05 2.18 3.23
CA VAL A 183 -16.40 1.40 2.15
C VAL A 183 -17.07 0.04 1.99
N LEU A 184 -17.36 -0.66 3.08
CA LEU A 184 -18.07 -1.94 3.03
C LEU A 184 -19.48 -1.75 2.46
N GLU A 185 -20.20 -0.71 2.87
CA GLU A 185 -21.51 -0.38 2.29
C GLU A 185 -21.41 -0.18 0.79
N LEU A 186 -20.46 0.65 0.31
CA LEU A 186 -20.25 0.89 -1.11
C LEU A 186 -19.93 -0.39 -1.91
N TYR A 187 -19.24 -1.36 -1.29
CA TYR A 187 -18.88 -2.61 -1.97
C TYR A 187 -19.96 -3.68 -1.91
N THR A 188 -20.86 -3.63 -0.94
CA THR A 188 -21.90 -4.64 -0.75
C THR A 188 -23.28 -4.19 -1.21
N THR A 189 -23.51 -2.87 -1.23
CA THR A 189 -24.79 -2.25 -1.63
C THR A 189 -24.53 -1.32 -2.81
N PRO A 190 -25.10 -1.60 -4.01
CA PRO A 190 -24.89 -0.72 -5.15
C PRO A 190 -25.34 0.71 -4.86
N LEU A 191 -24.47 1.70 -5.15
CA LEU A 191 -24.79 3.12 -5.04
C LEU A 191 -25.91 3.53 -6.00
N LEU A 192 -25.91 2.95 -7.19
CA LEU A 192 -26.94 3.16 -8.21
C LEU A 192 -27.96 2.03 -8.14
N THR A 193 -29.24 2.35 -8.30
CA THR A 193 -30.35 1.39 -8.20
C THR A 193 -30.45 0.45 -9.40
N ASP A 194 -29.83 0.82 -10.54
CA ASP A 194 -29.78 0.02 -11.76
C ASP A 194 -28.50 0.28 -12.55
N ALA A 195 -28.26 -0.48 -13.60
CA ALA A 195 -27.07 -0.40 -14.47
C ALA A 195 -27.23 0.55 -15.65
N SER A 196 -28.35 1.28 -15.79
CA SER A 196 -28.69 2.06 -16.99
C SER A 196 -27.62 3.07 -17.41
N LEU A 197 -26.96 3.73 -16.44
CA LEU A 197 -25.88 4.69 -16.71
C LEU A 197 -24.64 3.99 -17.25
N LEU A 198 -24.28 2.84 -16.69
CA LEU A 198 -23.14 2.04 -17.14
C LEU A 198 -23.43 1.51 -18.56
N ASP A 199 -24.60 0.96 -18.79
CA ASP A 199 -24.98 0.38 -20.07
C ASP A 199 -25.03 1.45 -21.16
N ALA A 200 -25.57 2.63 -20.86
CA ALA A 200 -25.57 3.78 -21.78
C ALA A 200 -24.15 4.25 -22.12
N TYR A 201 -23.27 4.35 -21.12
CA TYR A 201 -21.86 4.71 -21.34
C TYR A 201 -21.15 3.69 -22.23
N LEU A 202 -21.33 2.39 -21.94
CA LEU A 202 -20.68 1.32 -22.71
C LEU A 202 -21.20 1.23 -24.15
N ALA A 203 -22.48 1.54 -24.36
CA ALA A 203 -23.05 1.60 -25.71
C ALA A 203 -22.54 2.81 -26.52
N ALA A 204 -22.20 3.92 -25.86
CA ALA A 204 -21.68 5.12 -26.47
C ALA A 204 -20.15 5.14 -26.64
N ALA A 205 -19.42 4.30 -25.89
CA ALA A 205 -17.96 4.20 -25.98
C ALA A 205 -17.56 3.61 -27.35
N PRO A 206 -16.58 4.21 -28.05
CA PRO A 206 -16.10 3.64 -29.33
C PRO A 206 -15.47 2.26 -29.07
N PRO A 207 -15.65 1.28 -29.95
CA PRO A 207 -15.05 -0.04 -29.81
C PRO A 207 -13.53 0.11 -29.87
N GLY A 208 -12.85 -0.10 -28.73
CA GLY A 208 -11.42 -0.41 -28.72
C GLY A 208 -10.45 0.73 -28.44
N ASP A 209 -10.62 1.51 -27.39
CA ASP A 209 -9.48 2.27 -26.85
C ASP A 209 -9.30 2.02 -25.33
N ALA A 210 -9.17 0.73 -24.98
CA ALA A 210 -8.74 0.29 -23.66
C ALA A 210 -7.20 0.23 -23.59
N THR A 211 -6.49 1.04 -24.36
CA THR A 211 -5.03 1.17 -24.27
C THR A 211 -4.67 2.46 -23.55
N ALA A 212 -4.01 2.28 -22.42
CA ALA A 212 -3.33 3.33 -21.67
C ALA A 212 -2.55 4.28 -22.61
N PRO A 213 -2.38 5.56 -22.25
CA PRO A 213 -1.55 6.47 -23.03
C PRO A 213 -0.15 5.88 -23.14
N LYS A 214 0.25 5.52 -24.38
CA LYS A 214 1.65 5.20 -24.69
C LYS A 214 2.42 6.49 -24.43
N GLU A 215 3.27 6.47 -23.42
CA GLU A 215 4.25 7.51 -23.17
C GLU A 215 5.04 7.76 -24.45
N GLY A 216 4.98 9.00 -24.95
CA GLY A 216 5.74 9.43 -26.10
C GLY A 216 7.23 9.37 -25.79
N THR A 217 7.96 8.62 -26.58
CA THR A 217 9.42 8.62 -26.62
C THR A 217 9.87 10.01 -27.07
N PRO A 218 10.63 10.76 -26.27
CA PRO A 218 11.28 11.98 -26.77
C PRO A 218 12.42 11.59 -27.71
N SER A 219 12.41 12.20 -28.89
CA SER A 219 13.52 12.19 -29.86
C SER A 219 14.71 12.99 -29.33
#